data_d0d20c6b591e1a0ed189630005283734
#
_entry.id   d0d20c6b591e1a0ed189630005283734
#
_cell.length_a   1.000
_cell.length_b   1.000
_cell.length_c   1.000
_cell.angle_alpha   90.00
_cell.angle_beta   90.00
_cell.angle_gamma   90.00
#
_symmetry.space_group_name_H-M   'P 1'
#
loop_
_entity.id
_entity.type
_entity.pdbx_description
1 polymer ?
#
loop_
_entity_poly.entity_id
_entity_poly.type
_entity_poly.pdbx_seq_one_letter_code
_entity_poly.pdbx_strand_id
1 'polypeptide(L)'
;MVKELAVVDSQSNRVSSYVFKRPYSWEEVPALSARINQAIDHWCNWNDGDVLYSELETVLHREASYAVAIYCFGPQKTRFISGLIDRTVIDITQLGCPPFADISLHGISCTFVCHNFRHICALRTAYSLAQWLIFHIRYLQYATCPT
;
A
#
# COMPACT_ATOMS: atom_id res chain seq x y z
N MET A 1 9.45 1.51 9.05
CA MET A 1 8.81 0.24 9.45
C MET A 1 7.43 0.17 8.84
N VAL A 2 7.00 -0.99 8.34
CA VAL A 2 5.67 -1.20 7.77
C VAL A 2 4.71 -1.61 8.88
N LYS A 3 3.59 -0.93 9.03
CA LYS A 3 2.52 -1.30 9.97
C LYS A 3 1.35 -1.92 9.24
N GLU A 4 1.02 -1.38 8.08
CA GLU A 4 -0.07 -1.85 7.24
C GLU A 4 0.46 -2.16 5.84
N LEU A 5 -0.03 -3.24 5.26
CA LEU A 5 0.18 -3.61 3.86
C LEU A 5 -1.17 -3.94 3.25
N ALA A 6 -1.47 -3.36 2.13
CA ALA A 6 -2.61 -3.76 1.33
C ALA A 6 -2.18 -4.00 -0.12
N VAL A 7 -2.73 -5.03 -0.72
CA VAL A 7 -2.47 -5.44 -2.10
C VAL A 7 -3.78 -5.58 -2.83
N VAL A 8 -3.85 -4.98 -4.00
CA VAL A 8 -4.99 -5.11 -4.92
C VAL A 8 -4.47 -5.70 -6.22
N ASP A 9 -5.01 -6.86 -6.57
CA ASP A 9 -4.79 -7.46 -7.89
C ASP A 9 -5.78 -6.84 -8.87
N SER A 10 -5.25 -6.07 -9.82
CA SER A 10 -6.06 -5.33 -10.79
C SER A 10 -6.77 -6.21 -11.82
N GLN A 11 -6.36 -7.47 -11.97
CA GLN A 11 -6.99 -8.40 -12.92
C GLN A 11 -8.13 -9.20 -12.28
N SER A 12 -7.91 -9.73 -11.08
CA SER A 12 -8.90 -10.56 -10.38
C SER A 12 -9.78 -9.76 -9.41
N ASN A 13 -9.49 -8.48 -9.18
CA ASN A 13 -10.08 -7.67 -8.11
C ASN A 13 -9.88 -8.26 -6.70
N ARG A 14 -8.93 -9.18 -6.54
CA ARG A 14 -8.58 -9.72 -5.23
C ARG A 14 -7.92 -8.63 -4.39
N VAL A 15 -8.36 -8.53 -3.16
CA VAL A 15 -7.85 -7.57 -2.18
C VAL A 15 -7.34 -8.32 -0.96
N SER A 16 -6.12 -8.03 -0.54
CA SER A 16 -5.51 -8.56 0.67
C SER A 16 -5.06 -7.39 1.54
N SER A 17 -5.26 -7.50 2.85
CA SER A 17 -4.85 -6.47 3.81
C SER A 17 -4.25 -7.13 5.06
N TYR A 18 -3.16 -6.58 5.53
CA TYR A 18 -2.38 -7.08 6.66
C TYR A 18 -2.04 -5.95 7.60
N VAL A 19 -2.18 -6.21 8.90
CA VAL A 19 -1.69 -5.34 9.97
C VAL A 19 -0.61 -6.12 10.73
N PHE A 20 0.60 -5.58 10.74
CA PHE A 20 1.76 -6.23 11.33
C PHE A 20 1.93 -5.84 12.79
N LYS A 21 2.20 -6.83 13.64
CA LYS A 21 2.73 -6.59 14.98
C LYS A 21 4.09 -5.93 14.88
N ARG A 22 4.40 -5.05 15.81
CA ARG A 22 5.71 -4.43 15.86
C ARG A 22 6.79 -5.46 16.25
N PRO A 23 8.01 -5.35 15.71
CA PRO A 23 9.06 -6.34 15.97
C PRO A 23 9.67 -6.26 17.38
N TYR A 24 9.35 -5.22 18.14
CA TYR A 24 9.85 -4.99 19.50
C TYR A 24 8.76 -4.32 20.36
N SER A 25 8.94 -4.37 21.67
CA SER A 25 7.99 -3.79 22.62
C SER A 25 8.06 -2.26 22.64
N TRP A 26 7.01 -1.62 23.14
CA TRP A 26 6.96 -0.16 23.24
C TRP A 26 8.08 0.40 24.14
N GLU A 27 8.44 -0.32 25.20
CA GLU A 27 9.48 0.05 26.16
C GLU A 27 10.87 0.08 25.52
N GLU A 28 11.08 -0.67 24.45
CA GLU A 28 12.35 -0.72 23.71
C GLU A 28 12.48 0.46 22.71
N VAL A 29 11.43 1.23 22.52
CA VAL A 29 11.46 2.38 21.59
C VAL A 29 12.09 3.59 22.27
N PRO A 30 13.17 4.18 21.71
CA PRO A 30 13.71 5.43 22.23
C PRO A 30 12.64 6.52 22.28
N ALA A 31 12.59 7.33 23.35
CA ALA A 31 11.52 8.29 23.60
C ALA A 31 11.26 9.26 22.42
N LEU A 32 12.32 9.65 21.69
CA LEU A 32 12.18 10.51 20.51
C LEU A 32 11.51 9.78 19.34
N SER A 33 11.93 8.54 19.07
CA SER A 33 11.32 7.71 18.01
C SER A 33 9.87 7.36 18.35
N ALA A 34 9.54 7.18 19.62
CA ALA A 34 8.19 6.95 20.09
C ALA A 34 7.26 8.13 19.76
N ARG A 35 7.70 9.36 20.03
CA ARG A 35 6.93 10.57 19.73
C ARG A 35 6.73 10.78 18.23
N ILE A 36 7.76 10.51 17.43
CA ILE A 36 7.68 10.60 15.97
C ILE A 36 6.73 9.53 15.45
N ASN A 37 6.83 8.31 15.94
CA ASN A 37 5.97 7.22 15.52
C ASN A 37 4.51 7.43 15.95
N GLN A 38 4.24 7.99 17.13
CA GLN A 38 2.89 8.37 17.53
C GLN A 38 2.30 9.49 16.66
N ALA A 39 3.12 10.44 16.24
CA ALA A 39 2.66 11.55 15.38
C ALA A 39 2.43 11.10 13.92
N ILE A 40 3.17 10.13 13.45
CA ILE A 40 3.13 9.61 12.08
C ILE A 40 2.25 8.37 11.96
N ASP A 41 2.21 7.53 12.99
CA ASP A 41 1.47 6.27 13.00
C ASP A 41 0.02 6.48 13.43
N HIS A 42 -0.74 6.84 12.52
CA HIS A 42 -1.72 5.92 11.98
C HIS A 42 -2.52 5.16 13.04
N TRP A 43 -3.29 5.77 13.89
CA TRP A 43 -4.51 5.20 14.50
C TRP A 43 -4.53 3.69 14.89
N CYS A 44 -3.49 2.91 14.53
CA CYS A 44 -3.24 1.57 15.01
C CYS A 44 -2.39 1.65 16.28
N ASN A 45 -2.84 1.04 17.36
CA ASN A 45 -2.02 0.92 18.56
C ASN A 45 -0.74 0.16 18.26
N TRP A 46 0.30 0.39 19.05
CA TRP A 46 1.58 -0.28 18.89
C TRP A 46 1.46 -1.80 18.81
N ASN A 47 0.60 -2.37 19.66
CA ASN A 47 0.40 -3.81 19.78
C ASN A 47 -0.63 -4.38 18.80
N ASP A 48 -1.34 -3.53 18.05
CA ASP A 48 -2.32 -4.02 17.08
C ASP A 48 -1.62 -4.76 15.94
N GLY A 49 -2.30 -5.76 15.41
CA GLY A 49 -1.88 -6.55 14.27
C GLY A 49 -2.04 -8.04 14.51
N ASP A 50 -2.28 -8.76 13.43
CA ASP A 50 -2.51 -10.21 13.43
C ASP A 50 -1.31 -10.97 12.88
N VAL A 51 -0.43 -10.29 12.13
CA VAL A 51 0.72 -10.89 11.44
C VAL A 51 2.02 -10.46 12.12
N LEU A 52 2.92 -11.40 12.33
CA LEU A 52 4.25 -11.09 12.88
C LEU A 52 5.05 -10.27 11.86
N TYR A 53 5.82 -9.29 12.33
CA TYR A 53 6.65 -8.47 11.44
C TYR A 53 7.69 -9.29 10.68
N SER A 54 8.18 -10.38 11.26
CA SER A 54 9.09 -11.33 10.61
C SER A 54 8.49 -12.05 9.42
N GLU A 55 7.17 -12.04 9.27
CA GLU A 55 6.47 -12.65 8.13
C GLU A 55 6.27 -11.70 6.95
N LEU A 56 6.68 -10.42 7.07
CA LEU A 56 6.48 -9.40 6.04
C LEU A 56 7.01 -9.83 4.68
N GLU A 57 8.24 -10.32 4.63
CA GLU A 57 8.86 -10.78 3.38
C GLU A 57 8.12 -11.97 2.78
N THR A 58 7.75 -12.94 3.61
CA THR A 58 6.96 -14.11 3.18
C THR A 58 5.59 -13.70 2.61
N VAL A 59 4.93 -12.74 3.26
CA VAL A 59 3.66 -12.19 2.79
C VAL A 59 3.86 -11.49 1.44
N LEU A 60 4.88 -10.65 1.30
CA LEU A 60 5.19 -9.97 0.04
C LEU A 60 5.47 -10.96 -1.09
N HIS A 61 6.28 -11.99 -0.86
CA HIS A 61 6.55 -13.03 -1.85
C HIS A 61 5.28 -13.77 -2.27
N ARG A 62 4.43 -14.11 -1.32
CA ARG A 62 3.15 -14.79 -1.59
C ARG A 62 2.22 -13.92 -2.45
N GLU A 63 2.05 -12.65 -2.07
CA GLU A 63 1.17 -11.73 -2.81
C GLU A 63 1.73 -11.39 -4.20
N ALA A 64 3.05 -11.36 -4.34
CA ALA A 64 3.74 -11.08 -5.60
C ALA A 64 3.90 -12.30 -6.52
N SER A 65 3.58 -13.51 -6.06
CA SER A 65 3.93 -14.76 -6.75
C SER A 65 3.43 -14.84 -8.19
N TYR A 66 2.28 -14.31 -8.48
CA TYR A 66 1.66 -14.30 -9.82
C TYR A 66 1.75 -12.94 -10.53
N ALA A 67 2.33 -11.93 -9.88
CA ALA A 67 2.41 -10.60 -10.46
C ALA A 67 3.51 -10.53 -11.52
N VAL A 68 3.21 -9.92 -12.66
CA VAL A 68 4.20 -9.55 -13.69
C VAL A 68 4.94 -8.28 -13.26
N ALA A 69 4.21 -7.32 -12.71
CA ALA A 69 4.75 -6.08 -12.18
C ALA A 69 3.97 -5.67 -10.92
N ILE A 70 4.64 -4.96 -10.04
CA ILE A 70 4.08 -4.42 -8.81
C ILE A 70 4.16 -2.90 -8.88
N TYR A 71 3.07 -2.25 -8.55
CA TYR A 71 2.98 -0.80 -8.57
C TYR A 71 2.91 -0.27 -7.13
N CYS A 72 3.77 0.71 -6.83
CA CYS A 72 3.83 1.35 -5.52
C CYS A 72 3.73 2.86 -5.68
N PHE A 73 3.29 3.53 -4.65
CA PHE A 73 3.23 4.99 -4.62
C PHE A 73 4.44 5.58 -3.90
N GLY A 74 5.31 6.19 -4.67
CA GLY A 74 6.47 6.94 -4.21
C GLY A 74 7.76 6.12 -4.12
N PRO A 75 8.92 6.80 -4.26
CA PRO A 75 10.21 6.15 -4.41
C PRO A 75 10.68 5.38 -3.18
N GLN A 76 10.26 5.78 -1.98
CA GLN A 76 10.66 5.10 -0.74
C GLN A 76 10.05 3.71 -0.64
N LYS A 77 8.73 3.59 -0.92
CA LYS A 77 8.02 2.31 -0.90
C LYS A 77 8.53 1.39 -2.01
N THR A 78 8.73 1.95 -3.19
CA THR A 78 9.27 1.23 -4.36
C THR A 78 10.63 0.63 -4.03
N ARG A 79 11.54 1.41 -3.48
CA ARG A 79 12.88 0.95 -3.09
C ARG A 79 12.83 -0.13 -2.00
N PHE A 80 11.96 0.07 -1.01
CA PHE A 80 11.78 -0.88 0.09
C PHE A 80 11.31 -2.24 -0.44
N ILE A 81 10.26 -2.26 -1.26
CA ILE A 81 9.69 -3.51 -1.79
C ILE A 81 10.66 -4.17 -2.78
N SER A 82 11.32 -3.41 -3.66
CA SER A 82 12.34 -3.94 -4.57
C SER A 82 13.51 -4.60 -3.85
N GLY A 83 13.81 -4.19 -2.63
CA GLY A 83 14.86 -4.81 -1.81
C GLY A 83 14.44 -6.15 -1.17
N LEU A 84 13.15 -6.45 -1.13
CA LEU A 84 12.63 -7.65 -0.48
C LEU A 84 12.19 -8.74 -1.47
N ILE A 85 11.85 -8.38 -2.70
CA ILE A 85 11.30 -9.32 -3.67
C ILE A 85 11.99 -9.19 -5.02
N ASP A 86 12.18 -10.32 -5.69
CA ASP A 86 12.74 -10.40 -7.05
C ASP A 86 11.60 -10.27 -8.10
N ARG A 87 11.04 -9.08 -8.19
CA ARG A 87 9.99 -8.72 -9.15
C ARG A 87 10.15 -7.28 -9.60
N THR A 88 9.62 -6.96 -10.77
CA THR A 88 9.58 -5.57 -11.25
C THR A 88 8.66 -4.74 -10.37
N VAL A 89 9.20 -3.74 -9.71
CA VAL A 89 8.46 -2.78 -8.88
C VAL A 89 8.53 -1.41 -9.52
N ILE A 90 7.39 -0.82 -9.78
CA ILE A 90 7.24 0.44 -10.52
C ILE A 90 6.66 1.50 -9.59
N ASP A 91 7.31 2.64 -9.53
CA ASP A 91 6.75 3.82 -8.87
C ASP A 91 5.66 4.44 -9.76
N ILE A 92 4.42 4.35 -9.33
CA ILE A 92 3.27 4.84 -10.09
C ILE A 92 3.30 6.37 -10.29
N THR A 93 4.04 7.11 -9.47
CA THR A 93 4.23 8.56 -9.65
C THR A 93 5.02 8.87 -10.91
N GLN A 94 5.88 7.97 -11.36
CA GLN A 94 6.60 8.09 -12.64
C GLN A 94 5.68 7.90 -13.86
N LEU A 95 4.49 7.36 -13.66
CA LEU A 95 3.45 7.24 -14.68
C LEU A 95 2.49 8.42 -14.67
N GLY A 96 2.77 9.45 -13.88
CA GLY A 96 1.93 10.65 -13.76
C GLY A 96 0.79 10.51 -12.75
N CYS A 97 0.83 9.53 -11.85
CA CYS A 97 -0.15 9.43 -10.77
C CYS A 97 -0.06 10.66 -9.87
N PRO A 98 -1.16 11.40 -9.68
CA PRO A 98 -1.16 12.59 -8.84
C PRO A 98 -0.99 12.21 -7.35
N PRO A 99 -0.70 13.19 -6.47
CA PRO A 99 -0.74 12.99 -5.03
C PRO A 99 -2.06 12.35 -4.60
N PHE A 100 -2.01 11.48 -3.59
CA PHE A 100 -3.19 10.72 -3.16
C PHE A 100 -4.40 11.59 -2.85
N ALA A 101 -4.19 12.81 -2.29
CA ALA A 101 -5.25 13.76 -1.99
C ALA A 101 -6.04 14.21 -3.25
N ASP A 102 -5.40 14.18 -4.42
CA ASP A 102 -5.98 14.63 -5.69
C ASP A 102 -6.61 13.47 -6.48
N ILE A 103 -6.42 12.22 -6.03
CA ILE A 103 -7.10 11.08 -6.63
C ILE A 103 -8.56 11.12 -6.18
N SER A 104 -9.43 11.42 -7.13
CA SER A 104 -10.87 11.47 -6.88
C SER A 104 -11.38 10.10 -6.41
N LEU A 105 -11.84 10.03 -5.17
CA LEU A 105 -12.36 8.83 -4.52
C LEU A 105 -13.85 8.59 -4.85
N HIS A 106 -14.33 9.08 -6.00
CA HIS A 106 -15.71 8.91 -6.38
C HIS A 106 -16.09 7.42 -6.44
N GLY A 107 -16.95 7.02 -5.54
CA GLY A 107 -17.60 5.71 -5.53
C GLY A 107 -16.88 4.62 -4.71
N ILE A 108 -15.76 4.88 -4.05
CA ILE A 108 -15.13 3.90 -3.19
C ILE A 108 -15.70 4.03 -1.77
N SER A 109 -16.80 3.33 -1.53
CA SER A 109 -17.21 3.03 -0.17
C SER A 109 -16.23 2.02 0.40
N CYS A 110 -15.43 2.43 1.39
CA CYS A 110 -14.64 1.49 2.18
C CYS A 110 -15.63 0.68 3.02
N THR A 111 -16.03 -0.50 2.51
CA THR A 111 -16.92 -1.43 3.21
C THR A 111 -16.24 -2.10 4.40
N PHE A 112 -14.93 -1.98 4.49
CA PHE A 112 -14.18 -2.37 5.68
C PHE A 112 -14.21 -1.22 6.67
N VAL A 113 -14.54 -1.53 7.90
CA VAL A 113 -14.57 -0.61 9.03
C VAL A 113 -13.18 0.00 9.20
N CYS A 114 -12.90 1.06 8.44
CA CYS A 114 -11.81 1.95 8.80
C CYS A 114 -12.22 2.57 10.13
N HIS A 115 -11.61 2.16 11.21
CA HIS A 115 -11.93 2.57 12.57
C HIS A 115 -11.84 4.09 12.79
N ASN A 116 -11.45 4.85 11.77
CA ASN A 116 -11.43 6.31 11.84
C ASN A 116 -11.60 6.95 10.46
N PHE A 117 -12.63 7.77 10.30
CA PHE A 117 -12.94 8.52 9.06
C PHE A 117 -11.87 9.54 8.65
N ARG A 118 -10.90 9.82 9.50
CA ARG A 118 -9.80 10.76 9.23
C ARG A 118 -8.54 10.08 8.73
N HIS A 119 -8.48 8.77 8.77
CA HIS A 119 -7.29 8.01 8.41
C HIS A 119 -7.39 7.46 7.00
N ILE A 120 -6.32 7.66 6.22
CA ILE A 120 -6.14 7.03 4.92
C ILE A 120 -5.44 5.70 5.15
N CYS A 121 -6.21 4.63 5.32
CA CYS A 121 -5.66 3.29 5.52
C CYS A 121 -4.98 2.76 4.24
N ALA A 122 -4.06 1.82 4.41
CA ALA A 122 -3.34 1.19 3.31
C ALA A 122 -4.28 0.57 2.29
N LEU A 123 -5.37 -0.05 2.73
CA LEU A 123 -6.38 -0.68 1.88
C LEU A 123 -7.05 0.33 0.94
N ARG A 124 -7.52 1.45 1.49
CA ARG A 124 -8.15 2.51 0.70
C ARG A 124 -7.17 3.10 -0.30
N THR A 125 -5.93 3.32 0.13
CA THR A 125 -4.86 3.81 -0.74
C THR A 125 -4.62 2.85 -1.90
N ALA A 126 -4.40 1.57 -1.62
CA ALA A 126 -4.12 0.56 -2.63
C ALA A 126 -5.25 0.44 -3.65
N TYR A 127 -6.50 0.46 -3.17
CA TYR A 127 -7.67 0.38 -4.05
C TYR A 127 -7.78 1.60 -4.97
N SER A 128 -7.58 2.80 -4.45
CA SER A 128 -7.62 4.04 -5.24
C SER A 128 -6.53 4.07 -6.31
N LEU A 129 -5.32 3.64 -5.96
CA LEU A 129 -4.21 3.55 -6.91
C LEU A 129 -4.47 2.51 -8.00
N ALA A 130 -5.06 1.36 -7.65
CA ALA A 130 -5.43 0.34 -8.60
C ALA A 130 -6.49 0.85 -9.60
N GLN A 131 -7.50 1.56 -9.13
CA GLN A 131 -8.53 2.17 -9.99
C GLN A 131 -7.92 3.22 -10.93
N TRP A 132 -7.06 4.08 -10.40
CA TRP A 132 -6.35 5.07 -11.22
C TRP A 132 -5.51 4.39 -12.30
N LEU A 133 -4.74 3.36 -11.95
CA LEU A 133 -3.87 2.61 -12.86
C LEU A 133 -4.68 1.94 -13.97
N ILE A 134 -5.78 1.26 -13.63
CA ILE A 134 -6.67 0.61 -14.62
C ILE A 134 -7.22 1.63 -15.61
N PHE A 135 -7.66 2.79 -15.12
CA PHE A 135 -8.17 3.86 -15.98
C PHE A 135 -7.07 4.41 -16.88
N HIS A 136 -5.88 4.65 -16.34
CA HIS A 136 -4.74 5.18 -17.07
C HIS A 136 -4.25 4.24 -18.18
N ILE A 137 -4.14 2.94 -17.90
CA ILE A 137 -3.75 1.93 -18.89
C ILE A 137 -4.78 1.86 -20.01
N ARG A 138 -6.07 1.88 -19.70
CA ARG A 138 -7.14 1.90 -20.71
C ARG A 138 -7.03 3.14 -21.60
N TYR A 139 -6.81 4.30 -21.01
CA TYR A 139 -6.65 5.55 -21.76
C TYR A 139 -5.47 5.45 -22.75
N LEU A 140 -4.32 4.96 -22.34
CA LEU A 140 -3.15 4.78 -23.22
C LEU A 140 -3.43 3.80 -24.37
N GLN A 141 -4.16 2.72 -24.12
CA GLN A 141 -4.54 1.76 -25.16
C GLN A 141 -5.44 2.39 -26.22
N TYR A 142 -6.35 3.26 -25.84
CA TYR A 142 -7.20 3.99 -26.79
C TYR A 142 -6.44 5.08 -27.54
N ALA A 143 -5.50 5.77 -26.89
CA ALA A 143 -4.71 6.83 -27.50
C ALA A 143 -3.67 6.31 -28.54
N THR A 144 -3.30 5.05 -28.46
CA THR A 144 -2.33 4.39 -29.38
C THR A 144 -3.01 3.62 -30.52
N CYS A 145 -4.33 3.58 -30.59
CA CYS A 145 -5.04 2.97 -31.71
C CYS A 145 -5.06 3.99 -32.89
N PRO A 146 -4.29 3.81 -33.97
CA PRO A 146 -4.39 4.68 -35.14
C PRO A 146 -5.75 4.45 -35.81
N THR A 147 -6.46 5.54 -36.04
CA THR A 147 -7.65 5.57 -36.87
C THR A 147 -7.33 5.21 -38.33
#